data_3394925cd2b5dca019c9f91cb82ce6f5
#
_entry.id   3394925cd2b5dca019c9f91cb82ce6f5
#
_cell.length_a   1.000
_cell.length_b   1.000
_cell.length_c   1.000
_cell.angle_alpha   90.00
_cell.angle_beta   90.00
_cell.angle_gamma   90.00
#
_symmetry.space_group_name_H-M   'P 1'
#
loop_
_entity.id
_entity.type
_entity.pdbx_description
1 polymer ?
#
loop_
_entity_poly.entity_id
_entity_poly.type
_entity_poly.pdbx_seq_one_letter_code
_entity_poly.pdbx_strand_id
1 'polypeptide(L)'
;MPSVDTARAILSTLDDLGLTHVLYCPGSRSAPFAYALESGAFGGHAMPVLDERGAGFAAVGLARTGALPAVIVTSGTAVAELTPAVLEASHARLPLFVISADRPGELRGVGASQATFQSGLFGVHARACVDLEPQEPSRALVGQLSRAVAAACGAPTGTPGPVQINIAFRDPLTPQSRASGAAGDSQDEAMASFVPRPTRVQPTSAAPERWEDVVGAACAGLIVAGEGASPLAAQWSRASGFPLLAEPASGAWAGGGVTPYEQAIVSSPLAGEVDTVVVTGRPTLSRPIHALLARPDVRVVVVDAHAPWVDISGNASVVVPALVAPLRPTCGAEWAARVHAAADEAGLRIDALLAAGSGRTMLSLARAVASATRGPLVLGASNPVRAFDLAVESLAGRPVFSNRGQAGIDGTIATAVGIAAGLGGARIATPDRAGEPRDDARGRAQASRVTAVMGDLTLCHDASSLALAAATGAELDIIVADDEGGGIFATLEHGNAATPEAYDRWFGVAQHVNYEALAAAYGVGFARAATPSELAAVLADPPAGPRLIHAPVERAAHLYAQARNALNAS
;
A
#
# COMPACT_ATOMS: atom_id res chain seq x y z
N MET A 1 33.61 -20.82 0.95
CA MET A 1 33.13 -19.90 1.99
C MET A 1 31.77 -20.28 2.43
N PRO A 2 31.46 -20.16 3.72
CA PRO A 2 30.13 -20.51 4.18
C PRO A 2 29.12 -19.50 3.66
N SER A 3 28.11 -19.99 2.93
CA SER A 3 26.99 -19.18 2.43
C SER A 3 26.28 -18.41 3.55
N VAL A 4 26.33 -18.94 4.79
CA VAL A 4 25.79 -18.30 6.00
C VAL A 4 26.52 -17.00 6.34
N ASP A 5 27.85 -16.93 6.18
CA ASP A 5 28.61 -15.70 6.48
C ASP A 5 28.31 -14.59 5.46
N THR A 6 28.12 -14.97 4.18
CA THR A 6 27.65 -14.01 3.16
C THR A 6 26.23 -13.49 3.49
N ALA A 7 25.31 -14.37 3.88
CA ALA A 7 23.96 -13.99 4.27
C ALA A 7 23.98 -13.07 5.49
N ARG A 8 24.85 -13.36 6.48
CA ARG A 8 25.04 -12.51 7.67
C ARG A 8 25.55 -11.12 7.30
N ALA A 9 26.54 -11.04 6.40
CA ALA A 9 27.09 -9.76 5.95
C ALA A 9 26.04 -8.92 5.17
N ILE A 10 25.21 -9.56 4.34
CA ILE A 10 24.12 -8.89 3.63
C ILE A 10 23.12 -8.32 4.64
N LEU A 11 22.61 -9.13 5.57
CA LEU A 11 21.63 -8.69 6.56
C LEU A 11 22.16 -7.58 7.46
N SER A 12 23.37 -7.72 8.00
CA SER A 12 24.00 -6.71 8.83
C SER A 12 24.21 -5.38 8.09
N THR A 13 24.63 -5.45 6.81
CA THR A 13 24.80 -4.23 5.99
C THR A 13 23.46 -3.54 5.71
N LEU A 14 22.41 -4.31 5.40
CA LEU A 14 21.08 -3.75 5.16
C LEU A 14 20.46 -3.18 6.44
N ASP A 15 20.68 -3.80 7.60
CA ASP A 15 20.31 -3.31 8.92
C ASP A 15 20.97 -1.95 9.20
N ASP A 16 22.28 -1.85 9.01
CA ASP A 16 23.03 -0.60 9.12
C ASP A 16 22.52 0.49 8.16
N LEU A 17 21.97 0.11 7.01
CA LEU A 17 21.38 1.02 6.02
C LEU A 17 19.93 1.39 6.31
N GLY A 18 19.32 0.80 7.33
CA GLY A 18 17.98 1.15 7.80
C GLY A 18 16.87 0.19 7.38
N LEU A 19 17.20 -1.04 6.93
CA LEU A 19 16.21 -2.09 6.76
C LEU A 19 15.50 -2.34 8.09
N THR A 20 14.17 -2.36 8.10
CA THR A 20 13.38 -2.44 9.34
C THR A 20 12.70 -3.79 9.53
N HIS A 21 12.33 -4.45 8.44
CA HIS A 21 11.56 -5.69 8.46
C HIS A 21 12.09 -6.70 7.45
N VAL A 22 12.09 -7.96 7.84
CA VAL A 22 12.40 -9.10 6.97
C VAL A 22 11.23 -10.09 7.02
N LEU A 23 10.61 -10.35 5.88
CA LEU A 23 9.67 -11.45 5.68
C LEU A 23 10.42 -12.58 4.98
N TYR A 24 10.62 -13.69 5.69
CA TYR A 24 11.41 -14.82 5.21
C TYR A 24 10.51 -15.96 4.74
N CYS A 25 10.58 -16.30 3.43
CA CYS A 25 9.88 -17.45 2.89
C CYS A 25 10.81 -18.68 2.91
N PRO A 26 10.42 -19.77 3.60
CA PRO A 26 11.27 -20.93 3.81
C PRO A 26 11.63 -21.64 2.50
N GLY A 27 12.90 -22.02 2.37
CA GLY A 27 13.39 -22.83 1.26
C GLY A 27 14.85 -23.20 1.44
N SER A 28 15.27 -24.28 0.79
CA SER A 28 16.64 -24.78 0.96
C SER A 28 17.71 -23.76 0.53
N ARG A 29 17.51 -23.09 -0.61
CA ARG A 29 18.51 -22.13 -1.13
C ARG A 29 18.54 -20.84 -0.31
N SER A 30 17.44 -20.44 0.33
CA SER A 30 17.39 -19.30 1.25
C SER A 30 17.80 -19.64 2.69
N ALA A 31 18.05 -20.91 3.02
CA ALA A 31 18.42 -21.35 4.38
C ALA A 31 19.60 -20.59 5.02
N PRO A 32 20.65 -20.17 4.28
CA PRO A 32 21.71 -19.33 4.84
C PRO A 32 21.21 -18.08 5.54
N PHE A 33 20.14 -17.44 5.01
CA PHE A 33 19.53 -16.29 5.65
C PHE A 33 18.79 -16.65 6.94
N ALA A 34 18.11 -17.81 7.00
CA ALA A 34 17.47 -18.26 8.23
C ALA A 34 18.48 -18.43 9.37
N TYR A 35 19.62 -19.09 9.09
CA TYR A 35 20.69 -19.22 10.08
C TYR A 35 21.33 -17.89 10.46
N ALA A 36 21.43 -16.96 9.53
CA ALA A 36 21.93 -15.63 9.79
C ALA A 36 20.95 -14.83 10.69
N LEU A 37 19.66 -14.89 10.42
CA LEU A 37 18.61 -14.27 11.24
C LEU A 37 18.61 -14.86 12.66
N GLU A 38 18.66 -16.17 12.80
CA GLU A 38 18.70 -16.86 14.08
C GLU A 38 19.95 -16.46 14.89
N SER A 39 21.10 -16.23 14.22
CA SER A 39 22.34 -15.77 14.88
C SER A 39 22.31 -14.30 15.28
N GLY A 40 21.23 -13.55 15.00
CA GLY A 40 21.08 -12.15 15.33
C GLY A 40 21.83 -11.18 14.42
N ALA A 41 22.05 -11.56 13.16
CA ALA A 41 22.67 -10.70 12.16
C ALA A 41 21.78 -9.53 11.70
N PHE A 42 20.54 -9.46 12.18
CA PHE A 42 19.57 -8.43 11.89
C PHE A 42 18.92 -7.96 13.19
N GLY A 43 18.94 -6.65 13.44
CA GLY A 43 18.40 -6.04 14.64
C GLY A 43 16.94 -5.62 14.56
N GLY A 44 16.36 -5.58 13.34
CA GLY A 44 14.97 -5.25 13.09
C GLY A 44 14.01 -6.41 13.32
N HIS A 45 12.83 -6.34 12.73
CA HIS A 45 11.77 -7.35 12.86
C HIS A 45 11.88 -8.39 11.76
N ALA A 46 11.95 -9.68 12.11
CA ALA A 46 11.96 -10.77 11.14
C ALA A 46 10.87 -11.78 11.45
N MET A 47 10.18 -12.27 10.41
CA MET A 47 9.15 -13.30 10.56
C MET A 47 9.16 -14.28 9.38
N PRO A 48 8.89 -15.58 9.62
CA PRO A 48 8.64 -16.53 8.55
C PRO A 48 7.24 -16.32 7.96
N VAL A 49 7.15 -16.40 6.63
CA VAL A 49 5.89 -16.33 5.88
C VAL A 49 5.86 -17.46 4.88
N LEU A 50 4.74 -18.19 4.80
CA LEU A 50 4.65 -19.38 3.95
C LEU A 50 4.46 -19.02 2.47
N ASP A 51 3.55 -18.10 2.17
CA ASP A 51 3.13 -17.72 0.83
C ASP A 51 3.90 -16.48 0.38
N GLU A 52 4.72 -16.59 -0.67
CA GLU A 52 5.58 -15.53 -1.18
C GLU A 52 4.77 -14.33 -1.68
N ARG A 53 3.64 -14.56 -2.35
CA ARG A 53 2.74 -13.50 -2.78
C ARG A 53 2.21 -12.71 -1.59
N GLY A 54 1.74 -13.41 -0.56
CA GLY A 54 1.31 -12.81 0.71
C GLY A 54 2.44 -12.04 1.39
N ALA A 55 3.66 -12.59 1.42
CA ALA A 55 4.84 -11.90 1.94
C ALA A 55 5.13 -10.60 1.17
N GLY A 56 5.05 -10.63 -0.16
CA GLY A 56 5.24 -9.46 -1.01
C GLY A 56 4.25 -8.34 -0.70
N PHE A 57 2.96 -8.66 -0.59
CA PHE A 57 1.95 -7.64 -0.28
C PHE A 57 1.97 -7.18 1.19
N ALA A 58 2.37 -8.02 2.14
CA ALA A 58 2.62 -7.57 3.51
C ALA A 58 3.80 -6.57 3.55
N ALA A 59 4.85 -6.81 2.76
CA ALA A 59 5.93 -5.85 2.59
C ALA A 59 5.45 -4.53 1.95
N VAL A 60 4.54 -4.57 0.95
CA VAL A 60 3.88 -3.36 0.43
C VAL A 60 3.15 -2.61 1.54
N GLY A 61 2.41 -3.32 2.40
CA GLY A 61 1.72 -2.74 3.55
C GLY A 61 2.68 -2.07 4.54
N LEU A 62 3.78 -2.72 4.88
CA LEU A 62 4.85 -2.16 5.71
C LEU A 62 5.46 -0.90 5.08
N ALA A 63 5.77 -0.94 3.78
CA ALA A 63 6.34 0.21 3.07
C ALA A 63 5.39 1.43 3.06
N ARG A 64 4.06 1.20 3.00
CA ARG A 64 3.05 2.27 3.12
C ARG A 64 3.03 2.96 4.47
N THR A 65 3.56 2.34 5.52
CA THR A 65 3.72 2.96 6.85
C THR A 65 5.07 3.65 7.04
N GLY A 66 5.92 3.68 6.01
CA GLY A 66 7.25 4.29 6.05
C GLY A 66 8.37 3.32 6.46
N ALA A 67 8.07 2.03 6.62
CA ALA A 67 9.09 1.01 6.86
C ALA A 67 9.91 0.72 5.60
N LEU A 68 11.11 0.16 5.79
CA LEU A 68 11.94 -0.40 4.72
C LEU A 68 11.93 -1.94 4.84
N PRO A 69 11.02 -2.65 4.15
CA PRO A 69 10.89 -4.08 4.24
C PRO A 69 11.69 -4.83 3.18
N ALA A 70 12.15 -6.03 3.54
CA ALA A 70 12.68 -7.02 2.60
C ALA A 70 11.86 -8.31 2.61
N VAL A 71 11.68 -8.92 1.46
CA VAL A 71 11.17 -10.29 1.32
C VAL A 71 12.31 -11.17 0.85
N ILE A 72 12.62 -12.21 1.63
CA ILE A 72 13.64 -13.19 1.30
C ILE A 72 12.97 -14.46 0.81
N VAL A 73 13.31 -14.89 -0.40
CA VAL A 73 12.74 -16.07 -1.04
C VAL A 73 13.81 -17.03 -1.53
N THR A 74 13.43 -18.29 -1.66
CA THR A 74 14.25 -19.30 -2.31
C THR A 74 14.24 -19.13 -3.84
N SER A 75 14.89 -20.02 -4.58
CA SER A 75 14.97 -19.96 -6.04
C SER A 75 13.71 -20.49 -6.73
N GLY A 76 13.58 -20.20 -8.01
CA GLY A 76 12.52 -20.74 -8.87
C GLY A 76 11.25 -19.90 -8.83
N THR A 77 10.09 -20.55 -8.75
CA THR A 77 8.77 -19.87 -8.78
C THR A 77 8.53 -18.93 -7.61
N ALA A 78 9.16 -19.16 -6.46
CA ALA A 78 9.10 -18.29 -5.29
C ALA A 78 9.41 -16.82 -5.61
N VAL A 79 10.39 -16.58 -6.50
CA VAL A 79 10.74 -15.23 -6.97
C VAL A 79 9.62 -14.66 -7.84
N ALA A 80 9.05 -15.48 -8.73
CA ALA A 80 8.00 -15.05 -9.66
C ALA A 80 6.69 -14.66 -8.93
N GLU A 81 6.36 -15.33 -7.83
CA GLU A 81 5.18 -15.03 -7.00
C GLU A 81 5.22 -13.61 -6.40
N LEU A 82 6.38 -12.97 -6.34
CA LEU A 82 6.51 -11.59 -5.88
C LEU A 82 6.15 -10.55 -6.94
N THR A 83 5.97 -10.96 -8.21
CA THR A 83 5.73 -10.02 -9.32
C THR A 83 4.54 -9.09 -9.08
N PRO A 84 3.35 -9.54 -8.63
CA PRO A 84 2.23 -8.63 -8.37
C PRO A 84 2.56 -7.54 -7.34
N ALA A 85 3.21 -7.91 -6.24
CA ALA A 85 3.62 -6.98 -5.19
C ALA A 85 4.69 -5.99 -5.67
N VAL A 86 5.64 -6.45 -6.50
CA VAL A 86 6.66 -5.60 -7.12
C VAL A 86 6.02 -4.60 -8.08
N LEU A 87 5.03 -5.00 -8.89
CA LEU A 87 4.29 -4.07 -9.75
C LEU A 87 3.56 -3.01 -8.92
N GLU A 88 2.82 -3.42 -7.90
CA GLU A 88 2.12 -2.49 -7.00
C GLU A 88 3.11 -1.51 -6.36
N ALA A 89 4.21 -2.00 -5.77
CA ALA A 89 5.24 -1.17 -5.15
C ALA A 89 5.90 -0.21 -6.15
N SER A 90 6.18 -0.68 -7.36
CA SER A 90 6.81 0.13 -8.42
C SER A 90 5.96 1.33 -8.79
N HIS A 91 4.66 1.11 -9.01
CA HIS A 91 3.73 2.16 -9.41
C HIS A 91 3.28 3.03 -8.23
N ALA A 92 3.25 2.48 -7.01
CA ALA A 92 3.02 3.26 -5.79
C ALA A 92 4.28 3.96 -5.26
N ARG A 93 5.43 3.80 -5.94
CA ARG A 93 6.72 4.39 -5.55
C ARG A 93 7.15 4.02 -4.12
N LEU A 94 6.94 2.77 -3.74
CA LEU A 94 7.25 2.25 -2.42
C LEU A 94 8.58 1.49 -2.44
N PRO A 95 9.51 1.74 -1.52
CA PRO A 95 10.72 0.96 -1.38
C PRO A 95 10.37 -0.46 -0.95
N LEU A 96 10.89 -1.45 -1.68
CA LEU A 96 10.71 -2.87 -1.40
C LEU A 96 11.97 -3.62 -1.82
N PHE A 97 12.54 -4.42 -0.92
CA PHE A 97 13.69 -5.27 -1.25
C PHE A 97 13.23 -6.70 -1.50
N VAL A 98 13.51 -7.21 -2.69
CA VAL A 98 13.39 -8.64 -3.01
C VAL A 98 14.77 -9.25 -2.93
N ILE A 99 15.01 -10.12 -1.94
CA ILE A 99 16.25 -10.86 -1.79
C ILE A 99 16.00 -12.29 -2.26
N SER A 100 16.46 -12.61 -3.47
CA SER A 100 16.24 -13.89 -4.10
C SER A 100 17.49 -14.76 -4.04
N ALA A 101 17.40 -15.89 -3.29
CA ALA A 101 18.48 -16.86 -3.23
C ALA A 101 18.52 -17.72 -4.50
N ASP A 102 19.69 -17.83 -5.14
CA ASP A 102 19.85 -18.44 -6.45
C ASP A 102 20.86 -19.59 -6.45
N ARG A 103 20.82 -20.37 -7.50
CA ARG A 103 21.85 -21.35 -7.85
C ARG A 103 23.12 -20.63 -8.30
N PRO A 104 24.32 -21.19 -8.02
CA PRO A 104 25.55 -20.65 -8.56
C PRO A 104 25.61 -20.83 -10.10
N GLY A 105 26.43 -20.02 -10.75
CA GLY A 105 26.46 -19.89 -12.22
C GLY A 105 26.56 -21.20 -12.98
N GLU A 106 27.31 -22.19 -12.45
CA GLU A 106 27.48 -23.53 -13.05
C GLU A 106 26.17 -24.34 -13.08
N LEU A 107 25.17 -24.00 -12.32
CA LEU A 107 23.85 -24.65 -12.28
C LEU A 107 22.75 -23.87 -13.00
N ARG A 108 23.05 -22.69 -13.54
CA ARG A 108 22.09 -21.87 -14.29
C ARG A 108 22.05 -22.30 -15.75
N GLY A 109 20.87 -22.44 -16.33
CA GLY A 109 20.65 -22.76 -17.74
C GLY A 109 20.99 -24.20 -18.17
N VAL A 110 21.28 -25.09 -17.22
CA VAL A 110 21.66 -26.49 -17.47
C VAL A 110 20.58 -27.50 -17.08
N GLY A 111 19.37 -27.05 -16.80
CA GLY A 111 18.27 -27.93 -16.39
C GLY A 111 18.35 -28.39 -14.92
N ALA A 112 19.11 -27.71 -14.08
CA ALA A 112 19.15 -28.01 -12.64
C ALA A 112 17.77 -27.78 -11.98
N SER A 113 17.45 -28.63 -10.98
CA SER A 113 16.19 -28.56 -10.26
C SER A 113 15.96 -27.19 -9.63
N GLN A 114 14.77 -26.61 -9.82
CA GLN A 114 14.34 -25.34 -9.25
C GLN A 114 15.29 -24.18 -9.59
N ALA A 115 15.85 -24.19 -10.80
CA ALA A 115 16.70 -23.15 -11.36
C ALA A 115 16.00 -22.44 -12.50
N THR A 116 16.06 -21.11 -12.50
CA THR A 116 15.52 -20.26 -13.57
C THR A 116 16.39 -19.03 -13.74
N PHE A 117 16.12 -18.23 -14.78
CA PHE A 117 16.73 -16.90 -14.94
C PHE A 117 15.99 -15.92 -14.05
N GLN A 118 16.39 -15.82 -12.79
CA GLN A 118 15.69 -15.00 -11.80
C GLN A 118 16.31 -13.61 -11.60
N SER A 119 17.61 -13.43 -11.89
CA SER A 119 18.23 -12.12 -11.90
C SER A 119 17.57 -11.24 -12.98
N GLY A 120 17.05 -10.07 -12.59
CA GLY A 120 16.34 -9.17 -13.49
C GLY A 120 14.92 -9.59 -13.87
N LEU A 121 14.31 -10.56 -13.17
CA LEU A 121 12.97 -11.08 -13.46
C LEU A 121 11.90 -9.96 -13.48
N PHE A 122 12.05 -8.94 -12.67
CA PHE A 122 11.08 -7.85 -12.58
C PHE A 122 11.26 -6.74 -13.62
N GLY A 123 12.30 -6.85 -14.46
CA GLY A 123 12.51 -5.94 -15.59
C GLY A 123 12.47 -4.47 -15.19
N VAL A 124 11.67 -3.70 -15.93
CA VAL A 124 11.52 -2.23 -15.75
C VAL A 124 10.83 -1.83 -14.44
N HIS A 125 10.22 -2.78 -13.74
CA HIS A 125 9.50 -2.51 -12.49
C HIS A 125 10.44 -2.44 -11.28
N ALA A 126 11.64 -3.02 -11.35
CA ALA A 126 12.67 -2.84 -10.34
C ALA A 126 13.55 -1.63 -10.64
N ARG A 127 13.84 -0.81 -9.62
CA ARG A 127 14.75 0.36 -9.76
C ARG A 127 16.20 -0.06 -9.95
N ALA A 128 16.57 -1.22 -9.42
CA ALA A 128 17.87 -1.84 -9.62
C ALA A 128 17.74 -3.36 -9.46
N CYS A 129 18.64 -4.07 -10.13
CA CYS A 129 18.90 -5.49 -9.89
C CYS A 129 20.39 -5.65 -9.61
N VAL A 130 20.73 -6.20 -8.45
CA VAL A 130 22.10 -6.55 -8.08
C VAL A 130 22.22 -8.07 -8.10
N ASP A 131 23.03 -8.62 -8.99
CA ASP A 131 23.30 -10.06 -9.07
C ASP A 131 24.64 -10.34 -8.39
N LEU A 132 24.59 -11.05 -7.27
CA LEU A 132 25.73 -11.33 -6.41
C LEU A 132 26.16 -12.78 -6.59
N GLU A 133 27.42 -12.99 -6.95
CA GLU A 133 28.04 -14.30 -6.89
C GLU A 133 28.45 -14.65 -5.44
N PRO A 134 28.65 -15.94 -5.14
CA PRO A 134 29.16 -16.37 -3.84
C PRO A 134 30.50 -15.67 -3.55
N GLN A 135 30.52 -14.81 -2.55
CA GLN A 135 31.69 -13.98 -2.24
C GLN A 135 31.87 -13.80 -0.73
N GLU A 136 33.09 -13.44 -0.36
CA GLU A 136 33.38 -13.03 1.00
C GLU A 136 32.78 -11.64 1.32
N PRO A 137 32.47 -11.36 2.59
CA PRO A 137 32.20 -10.01 3.03
C PRO A 137 33.32 -9.07 2.57
N SER A 138 32.96 -8.06 1.81
CA SER A 138 33.94 -7.18 1.16
C SER A 138 33.41 -5.74 1.03
N ARG A 139 34.32 -4.79 0.82
CA ARG A 139 33.91 -3.40 0.48
C ARG A 139 33.06 -3.33 -0.78
N ALA A 140 33.31 -4.22 -1.74
CA ALA A 140 32.53 -4.29 -2.98
C ALA A 140 31.09 -4.69 -2.70
N LEU A 141 30.87 -5.74 -1.89
CA LEU A 141 29.53 -6.16 -1.46
C LEU A 141 28.78 -5.02 -0.76
N VAL A 142 29.39 -4.39 0.25
CA VAL A 142 28.79 -3.28 0.99
C VAL A 142 28.45 -2.12 0.06
N GLY A 143 29.34 -1.79 -0.89
CA GLY A 143 29.10 -0.74 -1.88
C GLY A 143 27.96 -1.07 -2.85
N GLN A 144 27.78 -2.34 -3.25
CA GLN A 144 26.65 -2.78 -4.08
C GLN A 144 25.33 -2.68 -3.31
N LEU A 145 25.28 -3.13 -2.06
CA LEU A 145 24.11 -3.03 -1.19
C LEU A 145 23.74 -1.55 -0.90
N SER A 146 24.74 -0.69 -0.65
CA SER A 146 24.52 0.75 -0.45
C SER A 146 23.84 1.39 -1.68
N ARG A 147 24.27 1.03 -2.90
CA ARG A 147 23.64 1.51 -4.13
C ARG A 147 22.21 0.95 -4.32
N ALA A 148 22.00 -0.31 -3.95
CA ALA A 148 20.66 -0.91 -3.98
C ALA A 148 19.68 -0.17 -3.05
N VAL A 149 20.10 0.11 -1.81
CA VAL A 149 19.28 0.88 -0.86
C VAL A 149 19.03 2.31 -1.36
N ALA A 150 20.06 2.98 -1.89
CA ALA A 150 19.88 4.30 -2.48
C ALA A 150 18.85 4.27 -3.62
N ALA A 151 18.91 3.28 -4.51
CA ALA A 151 17.94 3.11 -5.60
C ALA A 151 16.52 2.85 -5.08
N ALA A 152 16.36 1.97 -4.06
CA ALA A 152 15.06 1.71 -3.46
C ALA A 152 14.43 2.96 -2.84
N CYS A 153 15.24 3.81 -2.20
CA CYS A 153 14.80 5.07 -1.60
C CYS A 153 14.72 6.23 -2.59
N GLY A 154 15.07 6.03 -3.86
CA GLY A 154 15.11 7.09 -4.86
C GLY A 154 16.20 8.13 -4.65
N ALA A 155 17.25 7.80 -3.90
CA ALA A 155 18.35 8.71 -3.60
C ALA A 155 19.47 8.62 -4.67
N PRO A 156 20.16 9.75 -5.01
CA PRO A 156 19.86 11.10 -4.51
C PRO A 156 18.70 11.79 -5.23
N THR A 157 18.36 11.43 -6.48
CA THR A 157 17.42 12.16 -7.33
C THR A 157 16.47 11.24 -8.12
N GLY A 158 16.41 9.97 -7.77
CA GLY A 158 15.58 8.97 -8.43
C GLY A 158 14.16 8.91 -7.88
N THR A 159 13.38 7.99 -8.45
CA THR A 159 12.04 7.63 -7.96
C THR A 159 12.15 6.40 -7.06
N PRO A 160 11.60 6.42 -5.84
CA PRO A 160 11.57 5.25 -4.97
C PRO A 160 10.87 4.06 -5.64
N GLY A 161 11.19 2.85 -5.20
CA GLY A 161 10.55 1.65 -5.72
C GLY A 161 11.27 0.37 -5.34
N PRO A 162 10.80 -0.78 -5.85
CA PRO A 162 11.37 -2.08 -5.54
C PRO A 162 12.77 -2.27 -6.13
N VAL A 163 13.58 -3.06 -5.44
CA VAL A 163 14.94 -3.47 -5.85
C VAL A 163 15.08 -4.98 -5.70
N GLN A 164 15.72 -5.63 -6.63
CA GLN A 164 16.10 -7.03 -6.52
C GLN A 164 17.57 -7.16 -6.10
N ILE A 165 17.83 -7.98 -5.09
CA ILE A 165 19.16 -8.46 -4.70
C ILE A 165 19.15 -9.97 -4.92
N ASN A 166 19.69 -10.42 -6.05
CA ASN A 166 19.84 -11.84 -6.36
C ASN A 166 21.18 -12.31 -5.84
N ILE A 167 21.20 -13.38 -5.03
CA ILE A 167 22.44 -13.92 -4.45
C ILE A 167 22.57 -15.40 -4.71
N ALA A 168 23.61 -15.79 -5.40
CA ALA A 168 23.97 -17.19 -5.60
C ALA A 168 24.61 -17.75 -4.33
N PHE A 169 24.14 -18.91 -3.89
CA PHE A 169 24.74 -19.66 -2.79
C PHE A 169 25.27 -21.01 -3.26
N ARG A 170 26.45 -21.38 -2.77
CA ARG A 170 27.07 -22.72 -2.92
C ARG A 170 26.91 -23.53 -1.66
N ASP A 171 26.85 -24.86 -1.83
CA ASP A 171 26.92 -25.77 -0.70
C ASP A 171 28.29 -25.66 0.02
N PRO A 172 28.29 -25.77 1.35
CA PRO A 172 27.17 -26.06 2.23
C PRO A 172 26.31 -24.86 2.52
N LEU A 173 24.98 -25.05 2.59
CA LEU A 173 23.99 -24.05 2.91
C LEU A 173 23.71 -23.94 4.42
N THR A 174 24.39 -24.78 5.20
CA THR A 174 24.27 -24.88 6.64
C THR A 174 25.53 -24.36 7.34
N PRO A 175 25.44 -23.92 8.59
CA PRO A 175 26.60 -23.59 9.38
C PRO A 175 27.55 -24.80 9.46
N GLN A 176 28.82 -24.57 9.22
CA GLN A 176 29.81 -25.64 9.43
C GLN A 176 30.16 -25.69 10.91
N SER A 177 30.05 -26.89 11.52
CA SER A 177 30.62 -27.12 12.84
C SER A 177 32.13 -26.92 12.75
N ARG A 178 32.69 -25.95 13.44
CA ARG A 178 34.13 -25.87 13.65
C ARG A 178 34.54 -27.18 14.36
N ALA A 179 35.38 -27.99 13.71
CA ALA A 179 35.96 -29.13 14.38
C ALA A 179 36.59 -28.62 15.68
N SER A 180 36.11 -29.15 16.81
CA SER A 180 36.63 -28.86 18.14
C SER A 180 38.10 -29.32 18.20
N GLY A 181 39.04 -28.40 17.96
CA GLY A 181 40.45 -28.77 18.03
C GLY A 181 41.49 -27.77 17.56
N ALA A 182 41.11 -26.59 17.08
CA ALA A 182 42.10 -25.56 16.79
C ALA A 182 41.83 -24.32 17.66
N ALA A 183 42.68 -24.14 18.66
CA ALA A 183 42.79 -22.88 19.37
C ALA A 183 43.15 -21.78 18.35
N GLY A 184 42.19 -20.87 18.08
CA GLY A 184 42.36 -19.83 17.12
C GLY A 184 41.46 -18.65 17.41
N ASP A 185 41.60 -18.06 18.62
CA ASP A 185 40.96 -16.77 18.99
C ASP A 185 41.39 -15.59 18.07
N SER A 186 42.41 -15.81 17.21
CA SER A 186 42.97 -14.77 16.37
C SER A 186 42.25 -14.50 15.06
N GLN A 187 41.37 -15.42 14.57
CA GLN A 187 40.63 -15.17 13.32
C GLN A 187 39.29 -14.49 13.54
N ASP A 188 38.64 -14.69 14.69
CA ASP A 188 37.42 -13.95 15.04
C ASP A 188 37.76 -12.48 15.36
N GLU A 189 38.91 -12.20 15.99
CA GLU A 189 39.42 -10.83 16.21
C GLU A 189 39.85 -10.16 14.89
N ALA A 190 40.41 -10.90 13.92
CA ALA A 190 40.80 -10.35 12.62
C ALA A 190 39.58 -10.09 11.71
N MET A 191 38.50 -10.86 11.80
CA MET A 191 37.23 -10.57 11.11
C MET A 191 36.45 -9.42 11.77
N ALA A 192 36.56 -9.25 13.08
CA ALA A 192 36.04 -8.08 13.79
C ALA A 192 36.75 -6.76 13.43
N SER A 193 37.95 -6.84 12.86
CA SER A 193 38.78 -5.65 12.59
C SER A 193 38.49 -4.91 11.29
N PHE A 194 37.65 -5.45 10.39
CA PHE A 194 37.33 -4.79 9.13
C PHE A 194 35.85 -4.95 8.73
N VAL A 195 34.97 -4.21 9.41
CA VAL A 195 33.59 -4.00 8.96
C VAL A 195 33.57 -2.73 8.09
N PRO A 196 33.42 -2.88 6.75
CA PRO A 196 33.28 -1.71 5.89
C PRO A 196 32.00 -0.98 6.29
N ARG A 197 32.09 0.30 6.57
CA ARG A 197 30.90 1.11 6.84
C ARG A 197 30.11 1.32 5.55
N PRO A 198 28.79 1.09 5.54
CA PRO A 198 27.97 1.33 4.37
C PRO A 198 27.84 2.82 4.06
N THR A 199 27.69 3.15 2.78
CA THR A 199 27.47 4.52 2.33
C THR A 199 25.99 4.84 2.38
N ARG A 200 25.59 5.79 3.20
CA ARG A 200 24.22 6.34 3.21
C ARG A 200 24.14 7.49 2.21
N VAL A 201 23.23 7.38 1.25
CA VAL A 201 22.95 8.44 0.27
C VAL A 201 21.68 9.16 0.71
N GLN A 202 21.78 10.48 0.87
CA GLN A 202 20.61 11.30 1.23
C GLN A 202 19.82 11.66 -0.03
N PRO A 203 18.47 11.59 0.00
CA PRO A 203 17.65 12.14 -1.06
C PRO A 203 17.89 13.64 -1.21
N THR A 204 17.96 14.09 -2.44
CA THR A 204 18.05 15.54 -2.72
C THR A 204 16.63 16.10 -2.78
N SER A 205 16.34 17.08 -1.92
CA SER A 205 15.11 17.83 -2.00
C SER A 205 15.29 18.98 -2.99
N ALA A 206 14.41 19.08 -3.98
CA ALA A 206 14.37 20.25 -4.85
C ALA A 206 13.88 21.47 -4.05
N ALA A 207 14.40 22.65 -4.38
CA ALA A 207 13.88 23.89 -3.84
C ALA A 207 12.41 24.04 -4.26
N PRO A 208 11.49 24.35 -3.32
CA PRO A 208 10.09 24.51 -3.68
C PRO A 208 9.88 25.80 -4.47
N GLU A 209 9.03 25.72 -5.49
CA GLU A 209 8.59 26.88 -6.26
C GLU A 209 7.57 27.71 -5.48
N ARG A 210 7.50 28.98 -5.77
CA ARG A 210 6.51 29.87 -5.13
C ARG A 210 5.16 29.73 -5.83
N TRP A 211 4.10 29.71 -5.05
CA TRP A 211 2.72 29.64 -5.57
C TRP A 211 2.44 30.76 -6.58
N GLU A 212 2.85 31.99 -6.24
CA GLU A 212 2.59 33.17 -7.03
C GLU A 212 3.23 33.10 -8.43
N ASP A 213 4.37 32.42 -8.54
CA ASP A 213 5.12 32.31 -9.79
C ASP A 213 4.60 31.17 -10.69
N VAL A 214 4.05 30.11 -10.09
CA VAL A 214 3.66 28.88 -10.77
C VAL A 214 2.14 28.77 -10.94
N VAL A 215 1.37 28.96 -9.88
CA VAL A 215 -0.09 28.86 -9.90
C VAL A 215 -0.74 30.22 -10.16
N GLY A 216 -0.30 31.24 -9.43
CA GLY A 216 -0.84 32.59 -9.54
C GLY A 216 -2.22 32.75 -8.89
N ALA A 217 -2.95 33.77 -9.33
CA ALA A 217 -4.34 34.00 -8.94
C ALA A 217 -5.30 33.29 -9.90
N ALA A 218 -6.39 32.75 -9.37
CA ALA A 218 -7.45 32.10 -10.12
C ALA A 218 -8.82 32.63 -9.71
N CYS A 219 -9.77 32.66 -10.63
CA CYS A 219 -11.17 32.98 -10.30
C CYS A 219 -11.86 31.76 -9.67
N ALA A 220 -11.57 30.57 -10.19
CA ALA A 220 -12.18 29.31 -9.78
C ALA A 220 -11.12 28.18 -9.72
N GLY A 221 -10.30 28.22 -8.66
CA GLY A 221 -9.22 27.25 -8.45
C GLY A 221 -9.64 26.04 -7.62
N LEU A 222 -9.08 24.87 -7.92
CA LEU A 222 -9.23 23.64 -7.14
C LEU A 222 -7.87 23.00 -6.86
N ILE A 223 -7.79 22.23 -5.78
CA ILE A 223 -6.70 21.27 -5.53
C ILE A 223 -7.29 19.88 -5.64
N VAL A 224 -6.64 19.00 -6.41
CA VAL A 224 -7.00 17.59 -6.57
C VAL A 224 -5.90 16.72 -6.00
N ALA A 225 -6.24 15.88 -5.03
CA ALA A 225 -5.31 15.01 -4.33
C ALA A 225 -5.65 13.53 -4.58
N GLY A 226 -4.76 12.82 -5.27
CA GLY A 226 -4.83 11.37 -5.47
C GLY A 226 -3.85 10.61 -4.58
N GLU A 227 -3.70 9.29 -4.78
CA GLU A 227 -2.76 8.47 -4.01
C GLU A 227 -1.34 9.06 -4.01
N GLY A 228 -0.71 9.10 -2.84
CA GLY A 228 0.63 9.65 -2.68
C GLY A 228 0.68 11.18 -2.77
N ALA A 229 -0.45 11.86 -2.54
CA ALA A 229 -0.50 13.32 -2.53
C ALA A 229 0.43 13.93 -1.48
N SER A 230 0.89 15.14 -1.75
CA SER A 230 1.69 15.91 -0.81
C SER A 230 0.95 16.11 0.53
N PRO A 231 1.61 15.90 1.67
CA PRO A 231 1.03 16.21 2.98
C PRO A 231 0.71 17.71 3.14
N LEU A 232 1.25 18.56 2.26
CA LEU A 232 1.02 20.00 2.25
C LEU A 232 -0.31 20.41 1.56
N ALA A 233 -1.02 19.49 0.89
CA ALA A 233 -2.24 19.80 0.14
C ALA A 233 -3.28 20.57 0.97
N ALA A 234 -3.52 20.15 2.22
CA ALA A 234 -4.43 20.85 3.13
C ALA A 234 -3.92 22.25 3.53
N GLN A 235 -2.61 22.44 3.64
CA GLN A 235 -2.02 23.76 3.88
C GLN A 235 -2.18 24.67 2.66
N TRP A 236 -1.95 24.15 1.46
CA TRP A 236 -2.16 24.90 0.22
C TRP A 236 -3.61 25.36 0.10
N SER A 237 -4.57 24.47 0.37
CA SER A 237 -6.01 24.81 0.33
C SER A 237 -6.35 25.95 1.27
N ARG A 238 -5.96 25.84 2.54
CA ARG A 238 -6.22 26.90 3.53
C ARG A 238 -5.59 28.23 3.17
N ALA A 239 -4.36 28.21 2.63
CA ALA A 239 -3.63 29.44 2.31
C ALA A 239 -4.09 30.09 1.01
N SER A 240 -4.43 29.33 -0.01
CA SER A 240 -4.84 29.82 -1.33
C SER A 240 -6.31 30.17 -1.42
N GLY A 241 -7.16 29.53 -0.62
CA GLY A 241 -8.62 29.54 -0.77
C GLY A 241 -9.14 28.58 -1.84
N PHE A 242 -8.28 27.72 -2.41
CA PHE A 242 -8.70 26.66 -3.34
C PHE A 242 -9.32 25.50 -2.57
N PRO A 243 -10.57 25.10 -2.81
CA PRO A 243 -11.14 23.89 -2.24
C PRO A 243 -10.29 22.65 -2.57
N LEU A 244 -10.13 21.77 -1.58
CA LEU A 244 -9.36 20.53 -1.72
C LEU A 244 -10.30 19.35 -1.97
N LEU A 245 -10.24 18.77 -3.15
CA LEU A 245 -10.89 17.53 -3.53
C LEU A 245 -9.89 16.37 -3.37
N ALA A 246 -10.26 15.31 -2.67
CA ALA A 246 -9.30 14.28 -2.31
C ALA A 246 -9.90 12.87 -2.37
N GLU A 247 -9.29 12.00 -3.17
CA GLU A 247 -9.63 10.57 -3.15
C GLU A 247 -9.45 9.98 -1.73
N PRO A 248 -10.22 8.95 -1.33
CA PRO A 248 -10.16 8.37 0.01
C PRO A 248 -8.75 7.96 0.46
N ALA A 249 -7.95 7.36 -0.45
CA ALA A 249 -6.60 6.87 -0.16
C ALA A 249 -5.48 7.88 -0.50
N SER A 250 -5.80 9.15 -0.71
CA SER A 250 -4.82 10.18 -1.09
C SER A 250 -3.82 10.52 0.03
N GLY A 251 -4.18 10.27 1.29
CA GLY A 251 -3.44 10.74 2.46
C GLY A 251 -3.78 12.20 2.86
N ALA A 252 -4.43 12.97 2.00
CA ALA A 252 -4.75 14.38 2.26
C ALA A 252 -5.78 14.57 3.38
N TRP A 253 -6.62 13.59 3.63
CA TRP A 253 -7.63 13.58 4.71
C TRP A 253 -7.02 13.75 6.10
N ALA A 254 -5.79 13.30 6.30
CA ALA A 254 -5.08 13.46 7.56
C ALA A 254 -4.86 14.93 7.93
N GLY A 255 -4.72 15.82 6.94
CA GLY A 255 -4.53 17.27 7.13
C GLY A 255 -5.82 18.04 7.40
N GLY A 256 -6.98 17.41 7.23
CA GLY A 256 -8.29 18.05 7.31
C GLY A 256 -8.58 19.06 6.20
N GLY A 257 -9.77 19.64 6.19
CA GLY A 257 -10.16 20.67 5.21
C GLY A 257 -10.42 20.12 3.80
N VAL A 258 -10.64 18.81 3.67
CA VAL A 258 -11.08 18.20 2.41
C VAL A 258 -12.56 18.54 2.19
N THR A 259 -12.89 18.95 0.99
CA THR A 259 -14.28 19.12 0.54
C THR A 259 -14.80 17.76 0.12
N PRO A 260 -15.82 17.21 0.77
CA PRO A 260 -16.35 15.89 0.45
C PRO A 260 -17.10 15.88 -0.89
N TYR A 261 -17.44 14.70 -1.35
CA TYR A 261 -18.27 14.49 -2.55
C TYR A 261 -17.71 15.17 -3.80
N GLU A 262 -16.41 14.96 -4.06
CA GLU A 262 -15.70 15.57 -5.19
C GLU A 262 -16.43 15.42 -6.53
N GLN A 263 -17.09 14.27 -6.74
CA GLN A 263 -17.83 14.01 -7.97
C GLN A 263 -19.03 14.96 -8.15
N ALA A 264 -19.65 15.41 -7.06
CA ALA A 264 -20.72 16.42 -7.14
C ALA A 264 -20.20 17.75 -7.70
N ILE A 265 -19.04 18.18 -7.21
CA ILE A 265 -18.43 19.44 -7.62
C ILE A 265 -18.10 19.41 -9.12
N VAL A 266 -17.36 18.37 -9.55
CA VAL A 266 -16.83 18.28 -10.92
C VAL A 266 -17.87 17.83 -11.95
N SER A 267 -19.06 17.41 -11.51
CA SER A 267 -20.19 17.09 -12.38
C SER A 267 -21.28 18.16 -12.38
N SER A 268 -21.15 19.19 -11.54
CA SER A 268 -22.08 20.33 -11.46
C SER A 268 -21.72 21.43 -12.47
N PRO A 269 -22.55 22.43 -12.66
CA PRO A 269 -22.23 23.63 -13.44
C PRO A 269 -20.96 24.35 -12.97
N LEU A 270 -20.58 24.23 -11.68
CA LEU A 270 -19.34 24.78 -11.14
C LEU A 270 -18.10 24.25 -11.87
N ALA A 271 -18.13 23.02 -12.34
CA ALA A 271 -17.02 22.47 -13.12
C ALA A 271 -16.72 23.32 -14.37
N GLY A 272 -17.75 23.89 -15.00
CA GLY A 272 -17.61 24.76 -16.17
C GLY A 272 -16.86 26.08 -15.89
N GLU A 273 -16.84 26.51 -14.64
CA GLU A 273 -16.19 27.75 -14.22
C GLU A 273 -14.72 27.56 -13.82
N VAL A 274 -14.30 26.30 -13.54
CA VAL A 274 -12.92 25.98 -13.10
C VAL A 274 -11.92 26.41 -14.16
N ASP A 275 -10.97 27.26 -13.76
CA ASP A 275 -9.91 27.79 -14.60
C ASP A 275 -8.51 27.24 -14.26
N THR A 276 -8.30 26.82 -13.00
CA THR A 276 -7.00 26.35 -12.53
C THR A 276 -7.13 25.15 -11.58
N VAL A 277 -6.35 24.11 -11.82
CA VAL A 277 -6.28 22.94 -10.93
C VAL A 277 -4.85 22.65 -10.54
N VAL A 278 -4.58 22.52 -9.24
CA VAL A 278 -3.32 22.02 -8.70
C VAL A 278 -3.50 20.53 -8.39
N VAL A 279 -2.73 19.68 -9.06
CA VAL A 279 -2.79 18.22 -8.89
C VAL A 279 -1.61 17.75 -8.06
N THR A 280 -1.87 16.89 -7.07
CA THR A 280 -0.82 16.22 -6.31
C THR A 280 -1.16 14.75 -6.08
N GLY A 281 -0.16 13.86 -6.14
CA GLY A 281 -0.39 12.42 -6.16
C GLY A 281 -1.05 11.96 -7.45
N ARG A 282 -1.64 10.75 -7.44
CA ARG A 282 -2.25 10.11 -8.62
C ARG A 282 -3.77 10.00 -8.47
N PRO A 283 -4.56 10.94 -8.98
CA PRO A 283 -6.02 10.86 -8.95
C PRO A 283 -6.49 9.87 -10.03
N THR A 284 -6.73 8.61 -9.66
CA THR A 284 -7.06 7.52 -10.59
C THR A 284 -8.45 6.94 -10.39
N LEU A 285 -9.23 7.45 -9.45
CA LEU A 285 -10.50 6.84 -9.05
C LEU A 285 -11.70 7.41 -9.83
N SER A 286 -11.73 8.71 -10.04
CA SER A 286 -12.90 9.45 -10.51
C SER A 286 -12.80 9.84 -11.99
N ARG A 287 -13.68 9.27 -12.85
CA ARG A 287 -13.78 9.68 -14.28
C ARG A 287 -14.15 11.17 -14.46
N PRO A 288 -15.05 11.78 -13.67
CA PRO A 288 -15.31 13.22 -13.73
C PRO A 288 -14.08 14.09 -13.46
N ILE A 289 -13.24 13.69 -12.49
CA ILE A 289 -11.94 14.38 -12.25
C ILE A 289 -11.06 14.29 -13.49
N HIS A 290 -10.95 13.11 -14.13
CA HIS A 290 -10.16 12.96 -15.36
C HIS A 290 -10.71 13.86 -16.48
N ALA A 291 -12.03 13.95 -16.62
CA ALA A 291 -12.67 14.81 -17.62
C ALA A 291 -12.38 16.29 -17.36
N LEU A 292 -12.41 16.74 -16.10
CA LEU A 292 -12.02 18.10 -15.72
C LEU A 292 -10.56 18.39 -16.07
N LEU A 293 -9.65 17.49 -15.70
CA LEU A 293 -8.21 17.64 -15.97
C LEU A 293 -7.86 17.62 -17.47
N ALA A 294 -8.70 17.00 -18.30
CA ALA A 294 -8.51 16.93 -19.75
C ALA A 294 -9.03 18.18 -20.51
N ARG A 295 -9.70 19.10 -19.83
CA ARG A 295 -10.24 20.33 -20.46
C ARG A 295 -9.10 21.26 -20.89
N PRO A 296 -9.06 21.69 -22.17
CA PRO A 296 -7.97 22.54 -22.69
C PRO A 296 -7.99 23.98 -22.16
N ASP A 297 -9.14 24.41 -21.62
CA ASP A 297 -9.32 25.73 -21.01
C ASP A 297 -8.99 25.75 -19.51
N VAL A 298 -8.68 24.61 -18.91
CA VAL A 298 -8.23 24.49 -17.53
C VAL A 298 -6.71 24.44 -17.45
N ARG A 299 -6.15 25.35 -16.68
CA ARG A 299 -4.71 25.31 -16.38
C ARG A 299 -4.43 24.27 -15.31
N VAL A 300 -3.65 23.24 -15.67
CA VAL A 300 -3.28 22.14 -14.76
C VAL A 300 -1.84 22.31 -14.30
N VAL A 301 -1.63 22.46 -13.00
CA VAL A 301 -0.33 22.53 -12.33
C VAL A 301 -0.11 21.24 -11.57
N VAL A 302 0.90 20.47 -11.93
CA VAL A 302 1.21 19.19 -11.28
C VAL A 302 2.37 19.38 -10.30
N VAL A 303 2.17 18.93 -9.04
CA VAL A 303 3.22 18.91 -8.03
C VAL A 303 3.68 17.46 -7.85
N ASP A 304 4.79 17.13 -8.48
CA ASP A 304 5.39 15.79 -8.46
C ASP A 304 6.92 15.89 -8.56
N ALA A 305 7.61 15.36 -7.54
CA ALA A 305 9.07 15.40 -7.45
C ALA A 305 9.75 14.28 -8.27
N HIS A 306 8.99 13.40 -8.90
CA HIS A 306 9.52 12.19 -9.52
C HIS A 306 9.29 12.13 -11.02
N ALA A 307 10.18 11.44 -11.73
CA ALA A 307 10.03 11.12 -13.14
C ALA A 307 9.70 9.63 -13.34
N PRO A 308 8.77 9.26 -14.24
CA PRO A 308 7.86 10.18 -14.93
C PRO A 308 6.85 10.81 -13.98
N TRP A 309 6.50 12.06 -14.21
CA TRP A 309 5.46 12.74 -13.44
C TRP A 309 4.07 12.20 -13.76
N VAL A 310 3.14 12.42 -12.85
CA VAL A 310 1.74 11.99 -13.03
C VAL A 310 0.98 13.03 -13.85
N ASP A 311 0.53 12.65 -15.04
CA ASP A 311 -0.36 13.44 -15.89
C ASP A 311 -1.30 12.52 -16.67
N ILE A 312 -2.38 12.11 -16.00
CA ILE A 312 -3.33 11.13 -16.56
C ILE A 312 -4.13 11.65 -17.76
N SER A 313 -4.17 12.96 -17.93
CA SER A 313 -4.96 13.63 -18.98
C SER A 313 -4.10 14.21 -20.10
N GLY A 314 -2.78 14.22 -19.95
CA GLY A 314 -1.86 14.80 -20.92
C GLY A 314 -2.01 16.32 -21.08
N ASN A 315 -2.52 17.03 -20.06
CA ASN A 315 -2.86 18.44 -20.10
C ASN A 315 -2.10 19.29 -19.06
N ALA A 316 -1.05 18.73 -18.45
CA ALA A 316 -0.23 19.49 -17.51
C ALA A 316 0.40 20.73 -18.17
N SER A 317 0.05 21.92 -17.71
CA SER A 317 0.63 23.18 -18.18
C SER A 317 2.03 23.40 -17.62
N VAL A 318 2.26 22.93 -16.37
CA VAL A 318 3.55 22.99 -15.70
C VAL A 318 3.65 21.88 -14.65
N VAL A 319 4.86 21.35 -14.49
CA VAL A 319 5.18 20.35 -13.45
C VAL A 319 6.28 20.92 -12.57
N VAL A 320 6.07 20.90 -11.27
CA VAL A 320 7.05 21.36 -10.27
C VAL A 320 7.30 20.28 -9.22
N PRO A 321 8.53 20.15 -8.72
CA PRO A 321 8.84 19.10 -7.75
C PRO A 321 8.29 19.37 -6.37
N ALA A 322 8.12 20.63 -6.00
CA ALA A 322 7.59 21.06 -4.71
C ALA A 322 7.01 22.47 -4.83
N LEU A 323 6.05 22.80 -3.97
CA LEU A 323 5.31 24.08 -4.00
C LEU A 323 5.20 24.64 -2.58
N VAL A 324 5.49 25.93 -2.42
CA VAL A 324 5.25 26.68 -1.17
C VAL A 324 3.83 27.21 -1.20
N ALA A 325 3.13 27.14 -0.07
CA ALA A 325 1.82 27.75 0.08
C ALA A 325 1.88 29.29 -0.12
N PRO A 326 0.87 29.91 -0.73
CA PRO A 326 0.86 31.36 -0.92
C PRO A 326 0.74 32.09 0.42
N LEU A 327 1.26 33.31 0.47
CA LEU A 327 1.20 34.16 1.67
C LEU A 327 -0.19 34.78 1.88
N ARG A 328 -1.01 34.84 0.84
CA ARG A 328 -2.38 35.40 0.83
C ARG A 328 -3.28 34.55 -0.05
N PRO A 329 -4.60 34.54 0.22
CA PRO A 329 -5.54 33.88 -0.66
C PRO A 329 -5.38 34.36 -2.11
N THR A 330 -5.37 33.43 -3.04
CA THR A 330 -5.23 33.65 -4.48
C THR A 330 -6.51 33.34 -5.24
N CYS A 331 -7.56 32.90 -4.53
CA CYS A 331 -8.91 32.70 -5.04
C CYS A 331 -9.92 33.42 -4.13
N GLY A 332 -11.03 33.88 -4.70
CA GLY A 332 -12.08 34.58 -3.96
C GLY A 332 -12.82 33.67 -2.97
N ALA A 333 -13.13 34.18 -1.79
CA ALA A 333 -13.88 33.44 -0.76
C ALA A 333 -15.27 32.97 -1.25
N GLU A 334 -15.89 33.71 -2.19
CA GLU A 334 -17.18 33.36 -2.78
C GLU A 334 -17.14 32.05 -3.54
N TRP A 335 -16.04 31.79 -4.30
CA TRP A 335 -15.84 30.52 -5.01
C TRP A 335 -15.81 29.34 -4.04
N ALA A 336 -14.98 29.43 -3.01
CA ALA A 336 -14.88 28.37 -1.99
C ALA A 336 -16.24 28.13 -1.30
N ALA A 337 -16.95 29.18 -0.98
CA ALA A 337 -18.28 29.09 -0.35
C ALA A 337 -19.30 28.37 -1.25
N ARG A 338 -19.30 28.64 -2.56
CA ARG A 338 -20.16 27.96 -3.53
C ARG A 338 -19.83 26.49 -3.66
N VAL A 339 -18.54 26.14 -3.71
CA VAL A 339 -18.09 24.74 -3.77
C VAL A 339 -18.48 23.99 -2.50
N HIS A 340 -18.31 24.57 -1.31
CA HIS A 340 -18.73 23.95 -0.06
C HIS A 340 -20.25 23.79 0.02
N ALA A 341 -21.04 24.80 -0.40
CA ALA A 341 -22.49 24.70 -0.44
C ALA A 341 -22.97 23.57 -1.37
N ALA A 342 -22.31 23.38 -2.52
CA ALA A 342 -22.61 22.25 -3.42
C ALA A 342 -22.27 20.90 -2.78
N ALA A 343 -21.18 20.81 -2.01
CA ALA A 343 -20.83 19.60 -1.28
C ALA A 343 -21.86 19.28 -0.17
N ASP A 344 -22.28 20.30 0.59
CA ASP A 344 -23.30 20.16 1.66
C ASP A 344 -24.65 19.67 1.06
N GLU A 345 -25.07 20.25 -0.06
CA GLU A 345 -26.28 19.83 -0.75
C GLU A 345 -26.17 18.40 -1.30
N ALA A 346 -25.02 18.03 -1.84
CA ALA A 346 -24.74 16.66 -2.26
C ALA A 346 -24.82 15.68 -1.09
N GLY A 347 -24.29 16.05 0.08
CA GLY A 347 -24.39 15.27 1.30
C GLY A 347 -25.83 14.98 1.70
N LEU A 348 -26.70 16.00 1.70
CA LEU A 348 -28.12 15.83 2.00
C LEU A 348 -28.83 14.88 1.01
N ARG A 349 -28.48 14.93 -0.27
CA ARG A 349 -29.05 14.02 -1.29
C ARG A 349 -28.57 12.58 -1.09
N ILE A 350 -27.30 12.38 -0.75
CA ILE A 350 -26.77 11.04 -0.42
C ILE A 350 -27.44 10.51 0.84
N ASP A 351 -27.64 11.33 1.87
CA ASP A 351 -28.35 10.94 3.08
C ASP A 351 -29.78 10.48 2.79
N ALA A 352 -30.50 11.24 1.97
CA ALA A 352 -31.85 10.88 1.55
C ALA A 352 -31.87 9.55 0.75
N LEU A 353 -30.91 9.35 -0.15
CA LEU A 353 -30.76 8.11 -0.92
C LEU A 353 -30.52 6.90 -0.01
N LEU A 354 -29.60 7.02 0.96
CA LEU A 354 -29.28 5.94 1.87
C LEU A 354 -30.42 5.63 2.83
N ALA A 355 -31.15 6.67 3.31
CA ALA A 355 -32.31 6.50 4.16
C ALA A 355 -33.49 5.82 3.45
N ALA A 356 -33.66 6.04 2.16
CA ALA A 356 -34.69 5.41 1.34
C ALA A 356 -34.36 3.95 0.94
N GLY A 357 -33.09 3.54 1.08
CA GLY A 357 -32.62 2.20 0.71
C GLY A 357 -32.83 1.16 1.78
N SER A 358 -32.49 -0.11 1.47
CA SER A 358 -32.57 -1.25 2.40
C SER A 358 -31.59 -1.19 3.57
N GLY A 359 -30.62 -0.29 3.54
CA GLY A 359 -29.49 -0.26 4.45
C GLY A 359 -28.43 -1.36 4.23
N ARG A 360 -28.69 -2.30 3.31
CA ARG A 360 -27.80 -3.42 3.01
C ARG A 360 -27.05 -3.23 1.70
N THR A 361 -26.42 -2.07 1.53
CA THR A 361 -25.66 -1.73 0.32
C THR A 361 -24.20 -1.45 0.67
N MET A 362 -23.31 -1.53 -0.31
CA MET A 362 -21.90 -1.15 -0.12
C MET A 362 -21.76 0.32 0.33
N LEU A 363 -22.64 1.22 -0.15
CA LEU A 363 -22.63 2.62 0.26
C LEU A 363 -23.01 2.79 1.74
N SER A 364 -24.07 2.08 2.19
CA SER A 364 -24.48 2.07 3.60
C SER A 364 -23.41 1.43 4.50
N LEU A 365 -22.76 0.37 4.02
CA LEU A 365 -21.65 -0.29 4.70
C LEU A 365 -20.47 0.69 4.88
N ALA A 366 -20.08 1.40 3.83
CA ALA A 366 -18.99 2.39 3.89
C ALA A 366 -19.27 3.47 4.95
N ARG A 367 -20.50 4.01 4.98
CA ARG A 367 -20.95 4.96 6.03
C ARG A 367 -20.86 4.36 7.43
N ALA A 368 -21.37 3.15 7.60
CA ALA A 368 -21.38 2.47 8.90
C ALA A 368 -19.94 2.25 9.41
N VAL A 369 -19.03 1.78 8.55
CA VAL A 369 -17.62 1.61 8.90
C VAL A 369 -16.97 2.94 9.26
N ALA A 370 -17.17 3.98 8.46
CA ALA A 370 -16.59 5.30 8.71
C ALA A 370 -17.06 5.88 10.05
N SER A 371 -18.32 5.65 10.41
CA SER A 371 -18.91 6.12 11.67
C SER A 371 -18.49 5.30 12.89
N ALA A 372 -18.41 3.97 12.74
CA ALA A 372 -18.18 3.04 13.86
C ALA A 372 -16.70 2.87 14.20
N THR A 373 -15.77 3.19 13.30
CA THR A 373 -14.33 3.00 13.53
C THR A 373 -13.58 4.34 13.57
N ARG A 374 -12.41 4.35 14.20
CA ARG A 374 -11.52 5.54 14.23
C ARG A 374 -10.09 5.21 13.81
N GLY A 375 -9.74 3.95 13.76
CA GLY A 375 -8.41 3.46 13.36
C GLY A 375 -8.13 3.59 11.86
N PRO A 376 -6.95 3.16 11.43
CA PRO A 376 -6.57 3.14 10.03
C PRO A 376 -7.52 2.27 9.20
N LEU A 377 -7.77 2.70 7.96
CA LEU A 377 -8.58 1.97 6.99
C LEU A 377 -7.72 1.41 5.87
N VAL A 378 -8.04 0.19 5.43
CA VAL A 378 -7.53 -0.41 4.20
C VAL A 378 -8.72 -0.69 3.29
N LEU A 379 -8.80 0.01 2.17
CA LEU A 379 -9.91 -0.09 1.24
C LEU A 379 -9.51 -0.91 0.01
N GLY A 380 -10.25 -1.98 -0.26
CA GLY A 380 -10.08 -2.74 -1.48
C GLY A 380 -10.24 -1.86 -2.73
N ALA A 381 -9.39 -2.06 -3.72
CA ALA A 381 -9.24 -1.19 -4.89
C ALA A 381 -10.45 -1.22 -5.86
N SER A 382 -11.44 -2.07 -5.62
CA SER A 382 -12.67 -2.24 -6.40
C SER A 382 -13.80 -1.29 -5.90
N ASN A 383 -15.00 -1.84 -5.67
CA ASN A 383 -16.16 -1.10 -5.17
C ASN A 383 -15.97 -0.47 -3.77
N PRO A 384 -15.22 -1.07 -2.82
CA PRO A 384 -15.09 -0.47 -1.49
C PRO A 384 -14.55 0.96 -1.53
N VAL A 385 -13.41 1.21 -2.17
CA VAL A 385 -12.84 2.57 -2.22
C VAL A 385 -13.79 3.55 -2.92
N ARG A 386 -14.57 3.10 -3.93
CA ARG A 386 -15.57 3.92 -4.62
C ARG A 386 -16.78 4.24 -3.76
N ALA A 387 -17.18 3.30 -2.90
CA ALA A 387 -18.28 3.52 -1.97
C ALA A 387 -17.91 4.55 -0.89
N PHE A 388 -16.66 4.52 -0.42
CA PHE A 388 -16.17 5.55 0.49
C PHE A 388 -16.12 6.92 -0.17
N ASP A 389 -15.66 7.01 -1.41
CA ASP A 389 -15.62 8.24 -2.20
C ASP A 389 -17.01 8.86 -2.42
N LEU A 390 -18.02 8.02 -2.69
CA LEU A 390 -19.38 8.47 -3.01
C LEU A 390 -20.23 8.75 -1.77
N ALA A 391 -20.00 8.05 -0.66
CA ALA A 391 -20.94 8.04 0.45
C ALA A 391 -20.40 8.56 1.77
N VAL A 392 -19.08 8.70 1.95
CA VAL A 392 -18.51 9.10 3.22
C VAL A 392 -18.16 10.58 3.20
N GLU A 393 -18.74 11.33 4.14
CA GLU A 393 -18.55 12.76 4.26
C GLU A 393 -17.16 13.14 4.78
N SER A 394 -16.61 12.37 5.70
CA SER A 394 -15.32 12.69 6.30
C SER A 394 -14.49 11.47 6.69
N LEU A 395 -13.23 11.53 6.32
CA LEU A 395 -12.17 10.62 6.76
C LEU A 395 -11.08 11.40 7.53
N ALA A 396 -11.40 12.60 8.01
CA ALA A 396 -10.43 13.49 8.63
C ALA A 396 -9.71 12.84 9.83
N GLY A 397 -8.41 13.06 9.91
CA GLY A 397 -7.55 12.55 10.97
C GLY A 397 -7.28 11.04 10.91
N ARG A 398 -7.68 10.35 9.84
CA ARG A 398 -7.49 8.89 9.69
C ARG A 398 -6.49 8.57 8.59
N PRO A 399 -5.55 7.67 8.82
CA PRO A 399 -4.80 7.05 7.73
C PRO A 399 -5.72 6.13 6.92
N VAL A 400 -5.77 6.33 5.60
CA VAL A 400 -6.53 5.48 4.67
C VAL A 400 -5.58 4.98 3.59
N PHE A 401 -5.56 3.66 3.41
CA PHE A 401 -4.70 2.98 2.47
C PHE A 401 -5.52 2.19 1.45
N SER A 402 -4.98 2.02 0.26
CA SER A 402 -5.51 1.15 -0.77
C SER A 402 -4.39 0.78 -1.73
N ASN A 403 -4.43 -0.40 -2.33
CA ASN A 403 -3.48 -0.78 -3.38
C ASN A 403 -3.90 -0.12 -4.69
N ARG A 404 -3.44 1.12 -4.90
CA ARG A 404 -3.79 1.96 -6.07
C ARG A 404 -2.67 2.00 -7.11
N GLY A 405 -1.51 1.36 -6.86
CA GLY A 405 -0.43 1.24 -7.81
C GLY A 405 -0.90 0.58 -9.11
N GLN A 406 -1.55 -0.56 -9.00
CA GLN A 406 -2.18 -1.30 -10.09
C GLN A 406 -3.69 -1.50 -9.89
N ALA A 407 -4.19 -1.18 -8.72
CA ALA A 407 -5.60 -1.35 -8.34
C ALA A 407 -6.12 -2.80 -8.49
N GLY A 408 -5.25 -3.78 -8.27
CA GLY A 408 -5.60 -5.20 -8.25
C GLY A 408 -6.40 -5.59 -7.01
N ILE A 409 -7.02 -6.77 -7.05
CA ILE A 409 -7.73 -7.36 -5.89
C ILE A 409 -6.83 -8.31 -5.10
N ASP A 410 -5.64 -8.58 -5.59
CA ASP A 410 -4.62 -9.42 -4.99
C ASP A 410 -3.99 -8.76 -3.75
N GLY A 411 -3.64 -9.58 -2.75
CA GLY A 411 -2.86 -9.18 -1.59
C GLY A 411 -3.48 -8.13 -0.67
N THR A 412 -4.79 -7.90 -0.71
CA THR A 412 -5.44 -6.86 0.11
C THR A 412 -5.37 -7.20 1.61
N ILE A 413 -5.57 -8.47 1.98
CA ILE A 413 -5.46 -8.93 3.39
C ILE A 413 -4.00 -8.82 3.83
N ALA A 414 -3.08 -9.34 3.01
CA ALA A 414 -1.64 -9.26 3.32
C ALA A 414 -1.17 -7.81 3.51
N THR A 415 -1.61 -6.89 2.64
CA THR A 415 -1.33 -5.46 2.79
C THR A 415 -1.85 -4.91 4.11
N ALA A 416 -3.09 -5.30 4.51
CA ALA A 416 -3.67 -4.86 5.78
C ALA A 416 -2.88 -5.40 6.99
N VAL A 417 -2.40 -6.64 6.92
CA VAL A 417 -1.51 -7.22 7.94
C VAL A 417 -0.20 -6.44 8.02
N GLY A 418 0.41 -6.14 6.87
CA GLY A 418 1.63 -5.33 6.82
C GLY A 418 1.46 -3.93 7.40
N ILE A 419 0.32 -3.27 7.12
CA ILE A 419 -0.03 -1.97 7.70
C ILE A 419 -0.21 -2.09 9.22
N ALA A 420 -0.93 -3.11 9.70
CA ALA A 420 -1.10 -3.34 11.13
C ALA A 420 0.26 -3.55 11.83
N ALA A 421 1.15 -4.33 11.21
CA ALA A 421 2.50 -4.55 11.72
C ALA A 421 3.32 -3.25 11.77
N GLY A 422 3.32 -2.48 10.69
CA GLY A 422 4.08 -1.23 10.59
C GLY A 422 3.59 -0.13 11.54
N LEU A 423 2.30 -0.17 11.92
CA LEU A 423 1.71 0.74 12.90
C LEU A 423 1.78 0.20 14.35
N GLY A 424 2.47 -0.93 14.57
CA GLY A 424 2.64 -1.53 15.90
C GLY A 424 1.46 -2.37 16.40
N GLY A 425 0.47 -2.64 15.53
CA GLY A 425 -0.73 -3.44 15.83
C GLY A 425 -0.59 -4.95 15.59
N ALA A 426 0.60 -5.43 15.26
CA ALA A 426 0.88 -6.86 15.08
C ALA A 426 2.17 -7.24 15.80
N ARG A 427 2.20 -8.44 16.40
CA ARG A 427 3.42 -9.00 16.97
C ARG A 427 4.21 -9.69 15.85
N ILE A 428 5.19 -9.04 15.31
CA ILE A 428 6.24 -9.73 14.59
C ILE A 428 7.15 -10.30 15.66
N ALA A 429 7.07 -11.62 15.86
CA ALA A 429 7.85 -12.29 16.88
C ALA A 429 9.34 -12.09 16.59
N THR A 430 10.02 -11.36 17.45
CA THR A 430 11.47 -11.49 17.56
C THR A 430 11.75 -12.79 18.33
N PRO A 431 12.71 -13.62 17.91
CA PRO A 431 13.15 -14.74 18.73
C PRO A 431 13.50 -14.21 20.13
N ASP A 432 12.89 -14.80 21.17
CA ASP A 432 13.24 -14.48 22.55
C ASP A 432 14.75 -14.65 22.73
N ARG A 433 15.50 -13.57 22.76
CA ARG A 433 16.80 -13.58 23.39
C ARG A 433 16.55 -13.71 24.88
N ALA A 434 16.80 -14.90 25.39
CA ALA A 434 16.73 -15.17 26.82
C ALA A 434 17.51 -14.09 27.58
N GLY A 435 16.80 -13.18 28.25
CA GLY A 435 17.42 -12.36 29.25
C GLY A 435 16.92 -10.95 29.49
N GLU A 436 16.26 -10.25 28.58
CA GLU A 436 15.70 -8.94 28.92
C GLU A 436 14.42 -8.62 28.14
N PRO A 437 13.31 -8.29 28.79
CA PRO A 437 12.21 -7.62 28.12
C PRO A 437 12.74 -6.23 27.73
N ARG A 438 12.93 -5.96 26.45
CA ARG A 438 13.01 -4.58 25.97
C ARG A 438 11.66 -3.95 26.23
N ASP A 439 11.60 -3.24 27.34
CA ASP A 439 10.47 -2.42 27.73
C ASP A 439 10.46 -1.17 26.83
N ASP A 440 9.91 -1.31 25.61
CA ASP A 440 9.57 -0.19 24.73
C ASP A 440 8.33 0.57 25.26
N ALA A 441 8.32 0.81 26.59
CA ALA A 441 7.30 1.59 27.27
C ALA A 441 7.24 3.07 26.84
N ARG A 442 8.10 3.50 25.90
CA ARG A 442 8.09 4.85 25.32
C ARG A 442 7.45 4.86 23.94
N GLY A 443 6.15 4.66 23.84
CA GLY A 443 5.44 4.88 22.58
C GLY A 443 4.26 3.96 22.28
N ARG A 444 3.76 3.20 23.24
CA ARG A 444 2.45 2.58 23.09
C ARG A 444 1.35 3.63 23.24
N ALA A 445 1.28 4.55 22.29
CA ALA A 445 -0.03 4.98 21.84
C ALA A 445 -0.73 3.67 21.42
N GLN A 446 -1.83 3.32 22.07
CA GLN A 446 -2.63 2.13 21.81
C GLN A 446 -2.78 2.02 20.30
N ALA A 447 -2.08 1.05 19.67
CA ALA A 447 -2.09 0.88 18.23
C ALA A 447 -3.55 0.69 17.84
N SER A 448 -4.09 1.64 17.11
CA SER A 448 -5.51 1.59 16.77
C SER A 448 -5.72 0.45 15.78
N ARG A 449 -6.69 -0.42 16.09
CA ARG A 449 -7.07 -1.57 15.28
C ARG A 449 -7.30 -1.14 13.82
N VAL A 450 -6.70 -1.86 12.88
CA VAL A 450 -6.88 -1.64 11.46
C VAL A 450 -8.21 -2.24 11.01
N THR A 451 -8.94 -1.55 10.15
CA THR A 451 -10.15 -2.06 9.52
C THR A 451 -9.95 -2.15 8.01
N ALA A 452 -9.95 -3.36 7.48
CA ALA A 452 -9.91 -3.62 6.04
C ALA A 452 -11.33 -3.86 5.51
N VAL A 453 -11.70 -3.21 4.40
CA VAL A 453 -12.99 -3.39 3.73
C VAL A 453 -12.75 -3.87 2.31
N MET A 454 -13.30 -5.02 1.95
CA MET A 454 -13.09 -5.64 0.64
C MET A 454 -14.35 -6.38 0.17
N GLY A 455 -14.39 -6.72 -1.13
CA GLY A 455 -15.42 -7.60 -1.68
C GLY A 455 -15.09 -9.09 -1.47
N ASP A 456 -16.08 -9.93 -1.69
CA ASP A 456 -16.00 -11.40 -1.61
C ASP A 456 -14.95 -11.99 -2.55
N LEU A 457 -14.87 -11.53 -3.81
CA LEU A 457 -13.84 -11.99 -4.75
C LEU A 457 -12.43 -11.59 -4.33
N THR A 458 -12.27 -10.44 -3.66
CA THR A 458 -10.99 -10.00 -3.11
C THR A 458 -10.56 -10.93 -1.96
N LEU A 459 -11.49 -11.29 -1.07
CA LEU A 459 -11.21 -12.28 -0.03
C LEU A 459 -10.80 -13.62 -0.65
N CYS A 460 -11.56 -14.14 -1.61
CA CYS A 460 -11.27 -15.42 -2.25
C CYS A 460 -9.87 -15.42 -2.91
N HIS A 461 -9.52 -14.31 -3.54
CA HIS A 461 -8.23 -14.16 -4.22
C HIS A 461 -7.04 -14.13 -3.24
N ASP A 462 -7.24 -13.66 -2.02
CA ASP A 462 -6.19 -13.48 -1.00
C ASP A 462 -6.45 -14.27 0.30
N ALA A 463 -7.26 -15.33 0.23
CA ALA A 463 -7.68 -16.10 1.40
C ALA A 463 -6.50 -16.75 2.15
N SER A 464 -5.42 -17.16 1.46
CA SER A 464 -4.22 -17.71 2.09
C SER A 464 -3.57 -16.74 3.09
N SER A 465 -3.73 -15.44 2.89
CA SER A 465 -3.20 -14.39 3.78
C SER A 465 -3.92 -14.32 5.15
N LEU A 466 -5.05 -15.03 5.32
CA LEU A 466 -5.65 -15.22 6.65
C LEU A 466 -4.71 -15.98 7.59
N ALA A 467 -3.90 -16.94 7.06
CA ALA A 467 -2.85 -17.61 7.83
C ALA A 467 -1.81 -16.61 8.36
N LEU A 468 -1.42 -15.65 7.55
CA LEU A 468 -0.49 -14.60 7.94
C LEU A 468 -1.09 -13.68 9.01
N ALA A 469 -2.36 -13.30 8.87
CA ALA A 469 -3.07 -12.51 9.85
C ALA A 469 -3.13 -13.24 11.21
N ALA A 470 -3.46 -14.52 11.22
CA ALA A 470 -3.49 -15.34 12.42
C ALA A 470 -2.11 -15.50 13.06
N ALA A 471 -1.06 -15.79 12.25
CA ALA A 471 0.31 -15.99 12.73
C ALA A 471 0.89 -14.72 13.38
N THR A 472 0.54 -13.54 12.88
CA THR A 472 1.00 -12.26 13.43
C THR A 472 0.15 -11.78 14.61
N GLY A 473 -1.04 -12.36 14.83
CA GLY A 473 -1.99 -11.85 15.81
C GLY A 473 -2.38 -10.40 15.53
N ALA A 474 -2.44 -10.00 14.24
CA ALA A 474 -2.71 -8.63 13.85
C ALA A 474 -4.03 -8.12 14.44
N GLU A 475 -4.02 -6.93 15.05
CA GLU A 475 -5.21 -6.21 15.47
C GLU A 475 -5.95 -5.68 14.23
N LEU A 476 -6.78 -6.56 13.63
CA LEU A 476 -7.32 -6.36 12.29
C LEU A 476 -8.76 -6.87 12.19
N ASP A 477 -9.68 -6.02 11.75
CA ASP A 477 -11.00 -6.41 11.28
C ASP A 477 -11.00 -6.48 9.75
N ILE A 478 -11.37 -7.62 9.19
CA ILE A 478 -11.50 -7.89 7.76
C ILE A 478 -12.99 -7.94 7.43
N ILE A 479 -13.54 -6.85 6.94
CA ILE A 479 -14.96 -6.74 6.57
C ILE A 479 -15.09 -7.15 5.11
N VAL A 480 -15.84 -8.21 4.86
CA VAL A 480 -16.14 -8.72 3.53
C VAL A 480 -17.54 -8.31 3.14
N ALA A 481 -17.65 -7.34 2.27
CA ALA A 481 -18.90 -6.96 1.63
C ALA A 481 -19.19 -7.97 0.52
N ASP A 482 -20.13 -8.87 0.82
CA ASP A 482 -20.49 -9.97 -0.07
C ASP A 482 -21.71 -9.58 -0.90
N ASP A 483 -21.49 -9.26 -2.17
CA ASP A 483 -22.53 -8.98 -3.17
C ASP A 483 -22.65 -10.13 -4.18
N GLU A 484 -22.18 -11.32 -3.82
CA GLU A 484 -22.21 -12.56 -4.60
C GLU A 484 -21.50 -12.43 -5.96
N GLY A 485 -20.30 -11.83 -5.96
CA GLY A 485 -19.40 -11.84 -7.12
C GLY A 485 -18.90 -10.48 -7.58
N GLY A 486 -18.71 -10.33 -8.89
CA GLY A 486 -18.08 -9.17 -9.52
C GLY A 486 -19.02 -7.97 -9.69
N GLY A 487 -19.65 -7.48 -8.62
CA GLY A 487 -20.60 -6.37 -8.66
C GLY A 487 -20.06 -5.07 -9.28
N ILE A 488 -18.74 -4.88 -9.30
CA ILE A 488 -18.14 -3.72 -9.96
C ILE A 488 -18.44 -3.66 -11.45
N PHE A 489 -18.49 -4.80 -12.15
CA PHE A 489 -18.73 -4.83 -13.60
C PHE A 489 -20.14 -4.38 -13.95
N ALA A 490 -21.10 -4.54 -13.04
CA ALA A 490 -22.46 -4.02 -13.21
C ALA A 490 -22.51 -2.47 -13.12
N THR A 491 -21.51 -1.83 -12.54
CA THR A 491 -21.41 -0.36 -12.49
C THR A 491 -20.71 0.24 -13.73
N LEU A 492 -20.21 -0.62 -14.61
CA LEU A 492 -19.53 -0.29 -15.86
C LEU A 492 -20.43 -0.59 -17.06
N GLU A 493 -19.94 -0.36 -18.26
CA GLU A 493 -20.63 -0.60 -19.52
C GLU A 493 -21.16 -2.04 -19.67
N HIS A 494 -20.45 -3.00 -19.06
CA HIS A 494 -20.75 -4.43 -19.10
C HIS A 494 -22.09 -4.77 -18.45
N GLY A 495 -22.51 -4.01 -17.41
CA GLY A 495 -23.80 -4.23 -16.75
C GLY A 495 -25.01 -4.01 -17.64
N ASN A 496 -24.89 -3.17 -18.68
CA ASN A 496 -25.94 -2.90 -19.65
C ASN A 496 -25.77 -3.66 -20.97
N ALA A 497 -24.57 -4.11 -21.30
CA ALA A 497 -24.24 -4.74 -22.58
C ALA A 497 -24.41 -6.26 -22.56
N ALA A 498 -24.19 -6.90 -21.39
CA ALA A 498 -24.30 -8.36 -21.26
C ALA A 498 -25.73 -8.80 -20.93
N THR A 499 -26.15 -9.98 -21.45
CA THR A 499 -27.35 -10.63 -20.91
C THR A 499 -27.11 -11.09 -19.47
N PRO A 500 -28.15 -11.27 -18.63
CA PRO A 500 -27.97 -11.71 -17.25
C PRO A 500 -27.13 -13.00 -17.15
N GLU A 501 -27.38 -13.98 -18.01
CA GLU A 501 -26.64 -15.25 -18.00
C GLU A 501 -25.16 -15.09 -18.41
N ALA A 502 -24.91 -14.22 -19.40
CA ALA A 502 -23.54 -13.90 -19.81
C ALA A 502 -22.83 -13.10 -18.72
N TYR A 503 -23.53 -12.17 -18.05
CA TYR A 503 -22.99 -11.41 -16.94
C TYR A 503 -22.59 -12.33 -15.79
N ASP A 504 -23.49 -13.17 -15.30
CA ASP A 504 -23.23 -14.06 -14.16
C ASP A 504 -22.09 -15.03 -14.45
N ARG A 505 -21.99 -15.52 -15.70
CA ARG A 505 -20.94 -16.47 -16.10
C ARG A 505 -19.55 -15.84 -16.20
N TRP A 506 -19.43 -14.63 -16.77
CA TRP A 506 -18.13 -14.08 -17.18
C TRP A 506 -17.67 -12.89 -16.35
N PHE A 507 -18.57 -12.20 -15.66
CA PHE A 507 -18.29 -11.02 -14.86
C PHE A 507 -18.68 -11.20 -13.39
N GLY A 508 -19.84 -11.77 -13.12
CA GLY A 508 -20.34 -12.06 -11.78
C GLY A 508 -19.42 -13.04 -11.05
N VAL A 509 -19.22 -14.22 -11.62
CA VAL A 509 -18.32 -15.27 -11.12
C VAL A 509 -18.50 -15.51 -9.60
N ALA A 510 -19.75 -15.63 -9.15
CA ALA A 510 -20.09 -15.79 -7.75
C ALA A 510 -19.35 -16.97 -7.10
N GLN A 511 -18.83 -16.77 -5.91
CA GLN A 511 -18.15 -17.77 -5.10
C GLN A 511 -19.00 -18.07 -3.86
N HIS A 512 -19.41 -19.32 -3.70
CA HIS A 512 -20.21 -19.75 -2.53
C HIS A 512 -19.30 -20.16 -1.38
N VAL A 513 -18.80 -19.18 -0.64
CA VAL A 513 -17.86 -19.40 0.48
C VAL A 513 -18.60 -19.56 1.78
N ASN A 514 -18.24 -20.57 2.57
CA ASN A 514 -18.61 -20.62 3.97
C ASN A 514 -17.58 -19.82 4.78
N TYR A 515 -17.89 -18.56 5.05
CA TYR A 515 -16.98 -17.61 5.71
C TYR A 515 -16.61 -18.02 7.14
N GLU A 516 -17.55 -18.61 7.88
CA GLU A 516 -17.30 -19.08 9.23
C GLU A 516 -16.32 -20.26 9.24
N ALA A 517 -16.54 -21.23 8.36
CA ALA A 517 -15.64 -22.37 8.20
C ALA A 517 -14.25 -21.92 7.69
N LEU A 518 -14.20 -20.94 6.79
CA LEU A 518 -12.93 -20.39 6.29
C LEU A 518 -12.15 -19.69 7.41
N ALA A 519 -12.80 -18.87 8.21
CA ALA A 519 -12.18 -18.21 9.37
C ALA A 519 -11.66 -19.23 10.39
N ALA A 520 -12.48 -20.24 10.72
CA ALA A 520 -12.10 -21.32 11.63
C ALA A 520 -10.89 -22.13 11.10
N ALA A 521 -10.84 -22.42 9.80
CA ALA A 521 -9.74 -23.16 9.17
C ALA A 521 -8.39 -22.46 9.33
N TYR A 522 -8.38 -21.13 9.34
CA TYR A 522 -7.17 -20.31 9.51
C TYR A 522 -6.95 -19.80 10.96
N GLY A 523 -7.83 -20.14 11.89
CA GLY A 523 -7.72 -19.67 13.28
C GLY A 523 -7.99 -18.18 13.46
N VAL A 524 -8.80 -17.59 12.59
CA VAL A 524 -9.23 -16.19 12.63
C VAL A 524 -10.60 -16.10 13.28
N GLY A 525 -10.84 -15.09 14.13
CA GLY A 525 -12.15 -14.82 14.71
C GLY A 525 -13.20 -14.57 13.61
N PHE A 526 -14.47 -14.89 13.91
CA PHE A 526 -15.58 -14.70 12.96
C PHE A 526 -16.72 -13.91 13.57
N ALA A 527 -17.35 -13.06 12.76
CA ALA A 527 -18.63 -12.43 13.05
C ALA A 527 -19.44 -12.25 11.76
N ARG A 528 -20.76 -12.13 11.89
CA ARG A 528 -21.66 -11.76 10.79
C ARG A 528 -22.41 -10.50 11.15
N ALA A 529 -22.54 -9.59 10.20
CA ALA A 529 -23.26 -8.33 10.35
C ALA A 529 -24.02 -8.03 9.06
N ALA A 530 -25.34 -8.20 9.07
CA ALA A 530 -26.19 -8.03 7.90
C ALA A 530 -26.77 -6.60 7.80
N THR A 531 -26.64 -5.80 8.86
CA THR A 531 -27.15 -4.43 8.92
C THR A 531 -26.09 -3.47 9.47
N PRO A 532 -26.19 -2.16 9.17
CA PRO A 532 -25.31 -1.14 9.76
C PRO A 532 -25.25 -1.16 11.30
N SER A 533 -26.38 -1.41 11.95
CA SER A 533 -26.47 -1.48 13.42
C SER A 533 -25.74 -2.70 13.97
N GLU A 534 -25.91 -3.87 13.35
CA GLU A 534 -25.16 -5.09 13.72
C GLU A 534 -23.67 -4.89 13.52
N LEU A 535 -23.28 -4.27 12.40
CA LEU A 535 -21.88 -3.97 12.13
C LEU A 535 -21.28 -3.03 13.19
N ALA A 536 -22.00 -1.97 13.57
CA ALA A 536 -21.55 -1.06 14.61
C ALA A 536 -21.40 -1.78 15.96
N ALA A 537 -22.33 -2.68 16.32
CA ALA A 537 -22.23 -3.49 17.54
C ALA A 537 -21.02 -4.44 17.51
N VAL A 538 -20.80 -5.12 16.37
CA VAL A 538 -19.63 -6.00 16.18
C VAL A 538 -18.31 -5.22 16.29
N LEU A 539 -18.23 -4.04 15.69
CA LEU A 539 -17.03 -3.21 15.71
C LEU A 539 -16.74 -2.55 17.07
N ALA A 540 -17.78 -2.38 17.91
CA ALA A 540 -17.63 -1.82 19.26
C ALA A 540 -16.95 -2.78 20.24
N ASP A 541 -17.00 -4.09 19.99
CA ASP A 541 -16.41 -5.13 20.84
C ASP A 541 -15.46 -6.04 20.03
N PRO A 542 -14.26 -5.55 19.68
CA PRO A 542 -13.30 -6.33 18.90
C PRO A 542 -12.59 -7.36 19.82
N PRO A 543 -12.40 -8.61 19.34
CA PRO A 543 -11.56 -9.59 20.03
C PRO A 543 -10.09 -9.20 19.93
N ALA A 544 -9.23 -9.84 20.71
CA ALA A 544 -7.79 -9.80 20.44
C ALA A 544 -7.48 -10.54 19.13
N GLY A 545 -6.58 -9.99 18.32
CA GLY A 545 -6.15 -10.57 17.05
C GLY A 545 -7.11 -10.33 15.86
N PRO A 546 -6.91 -11.03 14.74
CA PRO A 546 -7.66 -10.80 13.53
C PRO A 546 -9.07 -11.38 13.58
N ARG A 547 -10.00 -10.70 12.93
CA ARG A 547 -11.39 -11.14 12.80
C ARG A 547 -11.91 -10.94 11.38
N LEU A 548 -12.55 -11.97 10.83
CA LEU A 548 -13.30 -11.92 9.58
C LEU A 548 -14.77 -11.54 9.90
N ILE A 549 -15.27 -10.48 9.25
CA ILE A 549 -16.65 -10.02 9.40
C ILE A 549 -17.37 -10.17 8.07
N HIS A 550 -18.32 -11.11 7.99
CA HIS A 550 -19.16 -11.29 6.83
C HIS A 550 -20.31 -10.28 6.83
N ALA A 551 -20.31 -9.39 5.85
CA ALA A 551 -21.34 -8.37 5.66
C ALA A 551 -22.04 -8.60 4.30
N PRO A 552 -23.18 -9.34 4.26
CA PRO A 552 -23.92 -9.53 3.05
C PRO A 552 -24.54 -8.20 2.59
N VAL A 553 -24.29 -7.82 1.35
CA VAL A 553 -24.82 -6.61 0.73
C VAL A 553 -25.56 -6.93 -0.55
N GLU A 554 -26.50 -6.08 -0.93
CA GLU A 554 -27.22 -6.23 -2.18
C GLU A 554 -26.33 -5.86 -3.37
N ARG A 555 -26.41 -6.65 -4.45
CA ARG A 555 -25.80 -6.30 -5.73
C ARG A 555 -26.56 -5.13 -6.36
N ALA A 556 -26.33 -3.93 -5.86
CA ALA A 556 -27.10 -2.74 -6.18
C ALA A 556 -26.31 -1.78 -7.09
N ALA A 557 -25.92 -2.23 -8.28
CA ALA A 557 -25.21 -1.39 -9.26
C ALA A 557 -25.97 -0.09 -9.59
N HIS A 558 -27.30 -0.15 -9.62
CA HIS A 558 -28.17 1.00 -9.84
C HIS A 558 -27.98 2.10 -8.77
N LEU A 559 -27.65 1.73 -7.52
CA LEU A 559 -27.42 2.70 -6.45
C LEU A 559 -26.15 3.52 -6.67
N TYR A 560 -25.11 2.95 -7.28
CA TYR A 560 -23.95 3.74 -7.69
C TYR A 560 -24.30 4.77 -8.75
N ALA A 561 -25.15 4.40 -9.71
CA ALA A 561 -25.67 5.33 -10.70
C ALA A 561 -26.58 6.38 -10.07
N GLN A 562 -27.47 5.99 -9.15
CA GLN A 562 -28.34 6.90 -8.41
C GLN A 562 -27.53 7.84 -7.51
N ALA A 563 -26.51 7.36 -6.82
CA ALA A 563 -25.61 8.19 -6.04
C ALA A 563 -24.89 9.24 -6.91
N ARG A 564 -24.33 8.82 -8.05
CA ARG A 564 -23.73 9.75 -9.02
C ARG A 564 -24.76 10.74 -9.54
N ASN A 565 -25.97 10.29 -9.88
CA ASN A 565 -27.04 11.19 -10.33
C ASN A 565 -27.49 12.14 -9.22
N ALA A 566 -27.58 11.68 -7.97
CA ALA A 566 -27.87 12.55 -6.83
C ALA A 566 -26.76 13.60 -6.61
N LEU A 567 -25.51 13.23 -6.86
CA LEU A 567 -24.39 14.17 -6.85
C LEU A 567 -24.44 15.14 -8.05
N ASN A 568 -24.97 14.73 -9.20
CA ASN A 568 -24.99 15.52 -10.43
C ASN A 568 -26.25 16.40 -10.61
N ALA A 569 -27.27 16.16 -9.80
CA ALA A 569 -28.55 16.89 -9.90
C ALA A 569 -28.49 18.26 -9.22
N SER A 570 -27.73 19.19 -9.78
CA SER A 570 -27.69 20.61 -9.37
C SER A 570 -28.34 21.52 -10.40
#